data_61b2e72f142cf883f509aac1b2b79759
#
_entry.id   61b2e72f142cf883f509aac1b2b79759
#
_cell.length_a   1.000
_cell.length_b   1.000
_cell.length_c   1.000
_cell.angle_alpha   90.00
_cell.angle_beta   90.00
_cell.angle_gamma   90.00
#
_symmetry.space_group_name_H-M   'P 1'
#
loop_
_entity.id
_entity.type
_entity.pdbx_description
1 polymer ?
#
loop_
_entity_poly.entity_id
_entity_poly.type
_entity_poly.pdbx_seq_one_letter_code
_entity_poly.pdbx_strand_id
1 'polypeptide(L)'
;QTTHGACPTRQCLWPKPCRQLRVDHSDYLALLKKLRSLEGVKKVFVRSGIRYDYLMYDQDDTFFKELIQHHISGQLKVAPEHISNQVLDKMGKPHRELYEKFVDKYKRLNKEMNKNQYLVPYLMSSHPGSDLNSAIELAEYLRDIHHQPEQVQDFYPTPGTLSTAMYYTELDPRDLTPVYVAKTPKEKAMQRALMQYRRPQNYHLVYEALTLAKRTDLIGFQKKCLIKPKGQKRPLRRGS
;
A
#
# COMPACT_ATOMS: atom_id res chain seq x y z
N GLN A 1 11.11 3.35 22.99
CA GLN A 1 12.50 3.54 22.56
C GLN A 1 13.38 2.65 23.43
N THR A 2 14.25 1.87 22.81
CA THR A 2 15.16 1.02 23.55
C THR A 2 16.36 1.85 23.99
N THR A 3 16.71 1.79 25.27
CA THR A 3 17.93 2.41 25.81
C THR A 3 19.21 1.88 25.14
N HIS A 4 19.11 0.81 24.37
CA HIS A 4 20.22 0.12 23.71
C HIS A 4 20.16 0.15 22.16
N GLY A 5 19.39 1.08 21.58
CA GLY A 5 19.25 1.22 20.13
C GLY A 5 18.19 0.30 19.50
N ALA A 6 18.24 0.15 18.17
CA ALA A 6 17.31 -0.70 17.46
C ALA A 6 17.54 -2.20 17.76
N CYS A 7 16.46 -2.97 17.82
CA CYS A 7 16.54 -4.41 17.98
C CYS A 7 17.20 -5.04 16.72
N PRO A 8 18.31 -5.81 16.86
CA PRO A 8 19.02 -6.34 15.71
C PRO A 8 18.29 -7.48 14.98
N THR A 9 17.37 -8.15 15.68
CA THR A 9 16.74 -9.38 15.17
C THR A 9 15.25 -9.23 14.88
N ARG A 10 14.66 -8.07 15.15
CA ARG A 10 13.21 -7.89 15.06
C ARG A 10 12.81 -6.47 14.72
N GLN A 11 11.79 -6.33 13.86
CA GLN A 11 11.09 -5.06 13.63
C GLN A 11 9.95 -4.89 14.64
N CYS A 12 9.63 -3.63 15.00
CA CYS A 12 8.65 -3.35 16.07
C CYS A 12 7.22 -3.80 15.73
N LEU A 13 6.84 -3.82 14.46
CA LEU A 13 5.50 -4.17 14.01
C LEU A 13 5.43 -5.48 13.22
N TRP A 14 6.57 -6.12 12.95
CA TRP A 14 6.62 -7.35 12.16
C TRP A 14 7.49 -8.42 12.84
N PRO A 15 7.13 -9.73 12.76
CA PRO A 15 5.93 -10.34 12.19
C PRO A 15 4.67 -10.11 13.04
N LYS A 16 4.84 -9.72 14.28
CA LYS A 16 3.77 -9.33 15.21
C LYS A 16 4.23 -8.10 15.99
N PRO A 17 3.32 -7.22 16.41
CA PRO A 17 3.67 -6.07 17.23
C PRO A 17 4.48 -6.47 18.46
N CYS A 18 5.55 -5.73 18.72
CA CYS A 18 6.38 -5.95 19.90
C CYS A 18 5.56 -5.64 21.17
N ARG A 19 5.60 -6.52 22.15
CA ARG A 19 4.90 -6.31 23.46
C ARG A 19 5.40 -5.08 24.21
N GLN A 20 6.62 -4.65 23.95
CA GLN A 20 7.22 -3.46 24.57
C GLN A 20 7.03 -2.19 23.72
N LEU A 21 6.35 -2.30 22.58
CA LEU A 21 6.11 -1.14 21.72
C LEU A 21 5.17 -0.17 22.45
N ARG A 22 5.66 1.04 22.64
CA ARG A 22 4.85 2.19 23.08
C ARG A 22 4.88 3.21 21.97
N VAL A 23 3.73 3.55 21.46
CA VAL A 23 3.56 4.59 20.44
C VAL A 23 3.03 5.82 21.13
N ASP A 24 3.70 6.93 20.90
CA ASP A 24 3.36 8.23 21.47
C ASP A 24 3.67 9.30 20.42
N HIS A 25 2.66 10.04 20.00
CA HIS A 25 2.77 11.16 19.07
C HIS A 25 2.63 12.52 19.78
N SER A 26 2.73 12.57 21.12
CA SER A 26 2.52 13.80 21.90
C SER A 26 3.49 14.92 21.49
N ASP A 27 4.76 14.62 21.32
CA ASP A 27 5.78 15.59 20.87
C ASP A 27 5.47 16.11 19.45
N TYR A 28 5.08 15.22 18.56
CA TYR A 28 4.71 15.61 17.20
C TYR A 28 3.44 16.47 17.20
N LEU A 29 2.46 16.09 18.00
CA LEU A 29 1.24 16.86 18.22
C LEU A 29 1.55 18.27 18.77
N ALA A 30 2.41 18.35 19.79
CA ALA A 30 2.83 19.62 20.37
C ALA A 30 3.54 20.53 19.36
N LEU A 31 4.44 19.94 18.54
CA LEU A 31 5.12 20.65 17.45
C LEU A 31 4.10 21.21 16.44
N LEU A 32 3.17 20.41 15.97
CA LEU A 32 2.17 20.85 14.98
C LEU A 32 1.27 21.96 15.53
N LYS A 33 0.84 21.84 16.79
CA LYS A 33 0.06 22.89 17.47
C LYS A 33 0.88 24.19 17.62
N LYS A 34 2.13 24.09 18.04
CA LYS A 34 3.04 25.24 18.17
C LYS A 34 3.24 25.93 16.81
N LEU A 35 3.53 25.19 15.76
CA LEU A 35 3.70 25.76 14.42
C LEU A 35 2.44 26.49 13.94
N ARG A 36 1.25 25.92 14.22
CA ARG A 36 -0.02 26.52 13.83
C ARG A 36 -0.35 27.80 14.61
N SER A 37 0.20 27.97 15.82
CA SER A 37 -0.04 29.13 16.67
C SER A 37 0.93 30.30 16.42
N LEU A 38 1.93 30.14 15.54
CA LEU A 38 2.87 31.21 15.22
C LEU A 38 2.17 32.35 14.46
N GLU A 39 2.53 33.56 14.78
CA GLU A 39 2.04 34.76 14.09
C GLU A 39 2.38 34.69 12.59
N GLY A 40 1.42 35.04 11.73
CA GLY A 40 1.56 34.99 10.27
C GLY A 40 1.37 33.61 9.65
N VAL A 41 1.35 32.54 10.45
CA VAL A 41 1.10 31.18 9.94
C VAL A 41 -0.40 30.92 9.83
N LYS A 42 -0.91 30.80 8.60
CA LYS A 42 -2.33 30.51 8.36
C LYS A 42 -2.68 29.03 8.47
N LYS A 43 -1.81 28.15 7.95
CA LYS A 43 -2.02 26.69 7.93
C LYS A 43 -0.68 25.95 7.95
N VAL A 44 -0.66 24.79 8.57
CA VAL A 44 0.46 23.86 8.60
C VAL A 44 -0.01 22.52 8.08
N PHE A 45 0.48 22.08 6.91
CA PHE A 45 0.10 20.82 6.31
C PHE A 45 1.23 19.80 6.34
N VAL A 46 0.91 18.57 6.72
CA VAL A 46 1.80 17.42 6.59
C VAL A 46 1.69 16.91 5.15
N ARG A 47 2.73 17.15 4.34
CA ARG A 47 2.79 16.71 2.93
C ARG A 47 3.50 15.37 2.73
N SER A 48 4.41 15.02 3.64
CA SER A 48 5.03 13.69 3.68
C SER A 48 4.02 12.64 4.13
N GLY A 49 4.28 11.39 3.80
CA GLY A 49 3.45 10.29 4.28
C GLY A 49 3.46 10.15 5.81
N ILE A 50 2.40 9.60 6.36
CA ILE A 50 2.29 9.23 7.77
C ILE A 50 2.52 7.73 7.91
N ARG A 51 3.21 7.32 8.96
CA ARG A 51 3.33 5.92 9.39
C ARG A 51 2.00 5.48 10.02
N TYR A 52 1.04 5.15 9.14
CA TYR A 52 -0.32 4.73 9.52
C TYR A 52 -0.30 3.53 10.46
N ASP A 53 0.68 2.67 10.27
CA ASP A 53 0.87 1.44 11.04
C ASP A 53 1.20 1.73 12.51
N TYR A 54 2.07 2.71 12.81
CA TYR A 54 2.29 3.15 14.19
C TYR A 54 1.09 3.92 14.74
N LEU A 55 0.44 4.77 13.92
CA LEU A 55 -0.73 5.54 14.34
C LEU A 55 -1.88 4.66 14.87
N MET A 56 -1.98 3.43 14.36
CA MET A 56 -2.98 2.46 14.83
C MET A 56 -2.70 1.88 16.24
N TYR A 57 -1.50 2.11 16.77
CA TYR A 57 -1.08 1.69 18.13
C TYR A 57 -0.89 2.87 19.07
N ASP A 58 -1.31 4.07 18.68
CA ASP A 58 -1.33 5.23 19.59
C ASP A 58 -2.32 5.00 20.72
N GLN A 59 -2.08 5.63 21.87
CA GLN A 59 -2.87 5.43 23.09
C GLN A 59 -4.31 5.90 22.92
N ASP A 60 -4.50 6.97 22.13
CA ASP A 60 -5.80 7.54 21.83
C ASP A 60 -5.85 8.14 20.41
N ASP A 61 -7.00 8.74 20.06
CA ASP A 61 -7.21 9.33 18.73
C ASP A 61 -6.85 10.83 18.67
N THR A 62 -6.25 11.40 19.71
CA THR A 62 -6.03 12.85 19.80
C THR A 62 -5.15 13.36 18.67
N PHE A 63 -4.00 12.71 18.43
CA PHE A 63 -3.12 13.07 17.32
C PHE A 63 -3.80 12.88 15.96
N PHE A 64 -4.52 11.76 15.78
CA PHE A 64 -5.19 11.48 14.51
C PHE A 64 -6.29 12.49 14.20
N LYS A 65 -7.07 12.88 15.21
CA LYS A 65 -8.10 13.92 15.08
C LYS A 65 -7.50 15.28 14.76
N GLU A 66 -6.45 15.69 15.45
CA GLU A 66 -5.74 16.94 15.18
C GLU A 66 -5.20 16.97 13.74
N LEU A 67 -4.59 15.85 13.30
CA LEU A 67 -4.08 15.69 11.94
C LEU A 67 -5.18 15.91 10.89
N ILE A 68 -6.32 15.21 11.03
CA ILE A 68 -7.48 15.34 10.13
C ILE A 68 -8.04 16.75 10.16
N GLN A 69 -8.19 17.33 11.33
CA GLN A 69 -8.83 18.62 11.51
C GLN A 69 -8.03 19.77 10.89
N HIS A 70 -6.71 19.75 11.02
CA HIS A 70 -5.89 20.92 10.78
C HIS A 70 -4.71 20.73 9.80
N HIS A 71 -4.25 19.49 9.60
CA HIS A 71 -2.94 19.25 8.97
C HIS A 71 -3.00 18.46 7.66
N ILE A 72 -4.19 18.12 7.17
CA ILE A 72 -4.40 17.46 5.88
C ILE A 72 -5.08 18.46 4.93
N SER A 73 -4.44 18.72 3.79
CA SER A 73 -4.93 19.66 2.76
C SER A 73 -5.93 19.07 1.76
N GLY A 74 -6.58 17.95 2.12
CA GLY A 74 -7.51 17.20 1.25
C GLY A 74 -7.03 15.79 0.92
N GLN A 75 -5.73 15.51 0.99
CA GLN A 75 -5.16 14.20 0.72
C GLN A 75 -4.15 13.81 1.80
N LEU A 76 -4.30 12.59 2.34
CA LEU A 76 -3.31 11.98 3.21
C LEU A 76 -2.57 10.87 2.46
N LYS A 77 -1.25 10.99 2.38
CA LYS A 77 -0.38 10.00 1.76
C LYS A 77 0.01 8.94 2.80
N VAL A 78 -0.13 7.68 2.42
CA VAL A 78 0.27 6.53 3.25
C VAL A 78 0.96 5.48 2.39
N ALA A 79 1.86 4.71 2.96
CA ALA A 79 2.69 3.76 2.23
C ALA A 79 2.42 2.31 2.70
N PRO A 80 1.28 1.70 2.31
CA PRO A 80 1.07 0.27 2.50
C PRO A 80 2.03 -0.57 1.67
N GLU A 81 2.50 -0.04 0.53
CA GLU A 81 3.42 -0.61 -0.44
C GLU A 81 2.86 -1.80 -1.23
N HIS A 82 2.14 -2.70 -0.59
CA HIS A 82 1.48 -3.84 -1.19
C HIS A 82 0.24 -4.26 -0.37
N ILE A 83 -0.53 -5.24 -0.90
CA ILE A 83 -1.72 -5.79 -0.23
C ILE A 83 -1.56 -7.28 0.06
N SER A 84 -0.78 -8.00 -0.75
CA SER A 84 -0.53 -9.42 -0.49
C SER A 84 0.33 -9.60 0.76
N ASN A 85 -0.17 -10.36 1.74
CA ASN A 85 0.53 -10.63 2.99
C ASN A 85 1.87 -11.35 2.74
N GLN A 86 1.95 -12.20 1.71
CA GLN A 86 3.20 -12.83 1.29
C GLN A 86 4.28 -11.79 0.95
N VAL A 87 3.92 -10.74 0.23
CA VAL A 87 4.85 -9.67 -0.14
C VAL A 87 5.16 -8.77 1.05
N LEU A 88 4.16 -8.44 1.87
CA LEU A 88 4.32 -7.63 3.08
C LEU A 88 5.26 -8.30 4.09
N ASP A 89 5.24 -9.64 4.19
CA ASP A 89 6.21 -10.39 5.00
C ASP A 89 7.64 -10.21 4.50
N LYS A 90 7.87 -10.21 3.20
CA LYS A 90 9.21 -9.94 2.63
C LYS A 90 9.63 -8.49 2.83
N MET A 91 8.70 -7.56 2.83
CA MET A 91 8.95 -6.15 3.17
C MET A 91 9.17 -5.92 4.68
N GLY A 92 8.83 -6.89 5.53
CA GLY A 92 8.82 -6.72 6.99
C GLY A 92 7.76 -5.71 7.45
N LYS A 93 6.63 -5.66 6.76
CA LYS A 93 5.51 -4.76 7.06
C LYS A 93 4.35 -5.49 7.72
N PRO A 94 3.52 -4.80 8.49
CA PRO A 94 2.27 -5.37 9.00
C PRO A 94 1.38 -5.84 7.85
N HIS A 95 0.59 -6.87 8.12
CA HIS A 95 -0.34 -7.43 7.16
C HIS A 95 -1.46 -6.46 6.77
N ARG A 96 -2.13 -6.76 5.66
CA ARG A 96 -3.19 -5.99 5.02
C ARG A 96 -4.29 -5.56 5.98
N GLU A 97 -4.66 -6.42 6.92
CA GLU A 97 -5.75 -6.19 7.86
C GLU A 97 -5.53 -4.94 8.73
N LEU A 98 -4.27 -4.60 9.05
CA LEU A 98 -3.96 -3.36 9.78
C LEU A 98 -4.23 -2.13 8.92
N TYR A 99 -3.87 -2.20 7.64
CA TYR A 99 -4.13 -1.12 6.70
C TYR A 99 -5.63 -0.91 6.46
N GLU A 100 -6.40 -1.98 6.31
CA GLU A 100 -7.85 -1.91 6.16
C GLU A 100 -8.52 -1.29 7.39
N LYS A 101 -8.13 -1.69 8.59
CA LYS A 101 -8.58 -1.06 9.85
C LYS A 101 -8.25 0.43 9.91
N PHE A 102 -7.07 0.82 9.44
CA PHE A 102 -6.69 2.22 9.35
C PHE A 102 -7.59 2.99 8.36
N VAL A 103 -7.86 2.43 7.18
CA VAL A 103 -8.75 3.04 6.18
C VAL A 103 -10.14 3.26 6.75
N ASP A 104 -10.70 2.27 7.44
CA ASP A 104 -12.03 2.38 8.05
C ASP A 104 -12.05 3.43 9.17
N LYS A 105 -11.03 3.44 10.03
CA LYS A 105 -10.88 4.46 11.09
C LYS A 105 -10.76 5.86 10.50
N TYR A 106 -9.96 6.04 9.44
CA TYR A 106 -9.81 7.31 8.76
C TYR A 106 -11.13 7.81 8.15
N LYS A 107 -11.88 6.94 7.47
CA LYS A 107 -13.20 7.27 6.92
C LYS A 107 -14.19 7.68 8.01
N ARG A 108 -14.24 6.92 9.11
CA ARG A 108 -15.10 7.21 10.26
C ARG A 108 -14.79 8.57 10.86
N LEU A 109 -13.52 8.86 11.17
CA LEU A 109 -13.10 10.13 11.75
C LEU A 109 -13.35 11.31 10.80
N ASN A 110 -13.12 11.16 9.49
CA ASN A 110 -13.47 12.19 8.50
C ASN A 110 -14.97 12.51 8.53
N LYS A 111 -15.83 11.49 8.60
CA LYS A 111 -17.28 11.67 8.70
C LYS A 111 -17.68 12.38 10.00
N GLU A 112 -17.15 11.94 11.14
CA GLU A 112 -17.39 12.54 12.46
C GLU A 112 -17.00 14.03 12.52
N MET A 113 -15.90 14.38 11.83
CA MET A 113 -15.35 15.74 11.80
C MET A 113 -15.84 16.58 10.61
N ASN A 114 -16.80 16.08 9.84
CA ASN A 114 -17.32 16.71 8.63
C ASN A 114 -16.21 17.15 7.64
N LYS A 115 -15.26 16.25 7.39
CA LYS A 115 -14.15 16.44 6.44
C LYS A 115 -14.37 15.58 5.20
N ASN A 116 -13.93 16.10 4.05
CA ASN A 116 -13.90 15.37 2.78
C ASN A 116 -12.45 15.23 2.32
N GLN A 117 -11.75 14.27 2.90
CA GLN A 117 -10.33 14.01 2.63
C GLN A 117 -10.14 12.61 2.09
N TYR A 118 -9.16 12.43 1.22
CA TYR A 118 -8.89 11.17 0.52
C TYR A 118 -7.56 10.56 0.97
N LEU A 119 -7.48 9.23 0.95
CA LEU A 119 -6.22 8.51 1.09
C LEU A 119 -5.58 8.33 -0.28
N VAL A 120 -4.27 8.56 -0.32
CA VAL A 120 -3.42 8.28 -1.49
C VAL A 120 -2.42 7.19 -1.09
N PRO A 121 -2.72 5.91 -1.38
CA PRO A 121 -1.80 4.82 -1.09
C PRO A 121 -0.63 4.83 -2.05
N TYR A 122 0.58 4.84 -1.53
CA TYR A 122 1.78 4.51 -2.29
C TYR A 122 1.92 2.99 -2.34
N LEU A 123 1.98 2.48 -3.57
CA LEU A 123 2.08 1.06 -3.86
C LEU A 123 3.27 0.83 -4.79
N MET A 124 3.93 -0.31 -4.61
CA MET A 124 5.13 -0.70 -5.33
C MET A 124 4.90 -1.99 -6.10
N SER A 125 5.39 -2.07 -7.33
CA SER A 125 5.43 -3.31 -8.11
C SER A 125 6.80 -3.96 -8.02
N SER A 126 6.84 -5.26 -8.31
CA SER A 126 8.08 -6.03 -8.49
C SER A 126 9.02 -6.08 -7.28
N HIS A 127 8.51 -5.89 -6.06
CA HIS A 127 9.29 -6.15 -4.86
C HIS A 127 9.62 -7.64 -4.77
N PRO A 128 10.81 -8.04 -4.26
CA PRO A 128 11.08 -9.45 -3.97
C PRO A 128 9.94 -10.11 -3.19
N GLY A 129 9.49 -11.28 -3.64
CA GLY A 129 8.30 -11.97 -3.16
C GLY A 129 7.01 -11.65 -3.91
N SER A 130 6.99 -10.62 -4.77
CA SER A 130 5.82 -10.29 -5.58
C SER A 130 5.83 -11.09 -6.89
N ASP A 131 5.10 -12.17 -6.92
CA ASP A 131 4.79 -12.96 -8.13
C ASP A 131 3.55 -12.41 -8.87
N LEU A 132 3.16 -13.07 -9.97
CA LEU A 132 1.99 -12.65 -10.73
C LEU A 132 0.68 -12.78 -9.92
N ASN A 133 0.56 -13.77 -9.04
CA ASN A 133 -0.64 -13.93 -8.22
C ASN A 133 -0.78 -12.79 -7.22
N SER A 134 0.31 -12.42 -6.56
CA SER A 134 0.36 -11.27 -5.64
C SER A 134 0.07 -9.96 -6.36
N ALA A 135 0.58 -9.78 -7.59
CA ALA A 135 0.32 -8.59 -8.40
C ALA A 135 -1.15 -8.53 -8.87
N ILE A 136 -1.77 -9.67 -9.15
CA ILE A 136 -3.21 -9.77 -9.49
C ILE A 136 -4.05 -9.45 -8.25
N GLU A 137 -3.70 -9.97 -7.07
CA GLU A 137 -4.37 -9.64 -5.80
C GLU A 137 -4.38 -8.13 -5.57
N LEU A 138 -3.24 -7.45 -5.82
CA LEU A 138 -3.15 -6.01 -5.73
C LEU A 138 -4.06 -5.31 -6.77
N ALA A 139 -4.13 -5.81 -8.01
CA ALA A 139 -5.00 -5.26 -9.04
C ALA A 139 -6.49 -5.44 -8.68
N GLU A 140 -6.87 -6.59 -8.11
CA GLU A 140 -8.22 -6.84 -7.62
C GLU A 140 -8.59 -5.88 -6.49
N TYR A 141 -7.69 -5.67 -5.53
CA TYR A 141 -7.87 -4.67 -4.48
C TYR A 141 -8.07 -3.25 -5.03
N LEU A 142 -7.23 -2.82 -5.98
CA LEU A 142 -7.36 -1.52 -6.63
C LEU A 142 -8.69 -1.35 -7.37
N ARG A 143 -9.19 -2.43 -7.99
CA ARG A 143 -10.54 -2.48 -8.60
C ARG A 143 -11.61 -2.24 -7.55
N ASP A 144 -11.52 -2.94 -6.43
CA ASP A 144 -12.57 -2.95 -5.39
C ASP A 144 -12.66 -1.60 -4.65
N ILE A 145 -11.54 -0.94 -4.44
CA ILE A 145 -11.51 0.43 -3.88
C ILE A 145 -11.70 1.53 -4.93
N HIS A 146 -11.91 1.15 -6.20
CA HIS A 146 -12.06 2.08 -7.34
C HIS A 146 -10.89 3.06 -7.50
N HIS A 147 -9.70 2.65 -7.11
CA HIS A 147 -8.48 3.46 -7.23
C HIS A 147 -7.65 3.06 -8.44
N GLN A 148 -7.18 4.05 -9.19
CA GLN A 148 -6.25 3.85 -10.30
C GLN A 148 -5.00 4.69 -10.04
N PRO A 149 -3.86 4.07 -9.70
CA PRO A 149 -2.63 4.82 -9.52
C PRO A 149 -2.21 5.54 -10.81
N GLU A 150 -1.96 6.84 -10.72
CA GLU A 150 -1.43 7.60 -11.86
C GLU A 150 0.01 7.23 -12.16
N GLN A 151 0.80 7.07 -11.09
CA GLN A 151 2.19 6.64 -11.15
C GLN A 151 2.36 5.34 -10.38
N VAL A 152 3.16 4.45 -10.93
CA VAL A 152 3.56 3.19 -10.31
C VAL A 152 5.07 3.17 -10.24
N GLN A 153 5.60 2.88 -9.07
CA GLN A 153 7.02 2.72 -8.84
C GLN A 153 7.35 1.22 -8.79
N ASP A 154 8.32 0.80 -9.60
CA ASP A 154 8.92 -0.52 -9.45
C ASP A 154 9.89 -0.52 -8.27
N PHE A 155 10.05 -1.68 -7.66
CA PHE A 155 11.12 -1.87 -6.69
C PHE A 155 12.47 -1.49 -7.29
N TYR A 156 13.20 -0.64 -6.57
CA TYR A 156 14.56 -0.25 -6.90
C TYR A 156 15.50 -0.69 -5.75
N PRO A 157 16.52 -1.51 -6.05
CA PRO A 157 17.45 -1.99 -5.03
C PRO A 157 18.20 -0.83 -4.38
N THR A 158 18.03 -0.66 -3.07
CA THR A 158 18.75 0.36 -2.29
C THR A 158 19.80 -0.35 -1.41
N PRO A 159 21.06 0.04 -1.46
CA PRO A 159 22.11 -0.58 -0.67
C PRO A 159 21.78 -0.66 0.82
N GLY A 160 22.21 -1.75 1.48
CA GLY A 160 22.03 -1.95 2.91
C GLY A 160 20.63 -2.38 3.36
N THR A 161 19.75 -2.79 2.44
CA THR A 161 18.41 -3.28 2.79
C THR A 161 18.27 -4.79 2.58
N LEU A 162 17.44 -5.43 3.41
CA LEU A 162 17.07 -6.85 3.25
C LEU A 162 16.46 -7.13 1.86
N SER A 163 15.61 -6.22 1.38
CA SER A 163 14.98 -6.35 0.06
C SER A 163 16.01 -6.36 -1.08
N THR A 164 17.08 -5.58 -0.96
CA THR A 164 18.18 -5.61 -1.93
C THR A 164 18.96 -6.93 -1.88
N ALA A 165 19.21 -7.45 -0.69
CA ALA A 165 19.81 -8.78 -0.55
C ALA A 165 18.93 -9.85 -1.21
N MET A 166 17.63 -9.88 -0.93
CA MET A 166 16.68 -10.79 -1.59
C MET A 166 16.69 -10.62 -3.11
N TYR A 167 16.76 -9.40 -3.62
CA TYR A 167 16.75 -9.11 -5.06
C TYR A 167 17.93 -9.74 -5.79
N TYR A 168 19.11 -9.70 -5.21
CA TYR A 168 20.32 -10.22 -5.84
C TYR A 168 20.54 -11.72 -5.57
N THR A 169 20.20 -12.19 -4.38
CA THR A 169 20.45 -13.59 -3.98
C THR A 169 19.31 -14.54 -4.25
N GLU A 170 18.07 -13.99 -4.43
CA GLU A 170 16.82 -14.77 -4.49
C GLU A 170 16.58 -15.61 -3.22
N LEU A 171 17.20 -15.21 -2.12
CA LEU A 171 17.05 -15.82 -0.81
C LEU A 171 16.63 -14.77 0.21
N ASP A 172 15.80 -15.16 1.17
CA ASP A 172 15.49 -14.34 2.33
C ASP A 172 16.67 -14.37 3.31
N PRO A 173 17.35 -13.28 3.61
CA PRO A 173 18.51 -13.27 4.50
C PRO A 173 18.19 -13.68 5.95
N ARG A 174 16.92 -13.74 6.32
CA ARG A 174 16.48 -14.09 7.68
C ARG A 174 16.48 -15.59 7.94
N ASP A 175 16.22 -16.41 6.91
CA ASP A 175 16.03 -17.86 7.03
C ASP A 175 16.57 -18.66 5.83
N LEU A 176 17.16 -17.98 4.85
CA LEU A 176 17.70 -18.51 3.60
C LEU A 176 16.66 -19.25 2.73
N THR A 177 15.39 -18.98 2.93
CA THR A 177 14.34 -19.54 2.07
C THR A 177 14.35 -18.86 0.69
N PRO A 178 14.01 -19.60 -0.40
CA PRO A 178 13.91 -19.01 -1.74
C PRO A 178 12.84 -17.91 -1.81
N VAL A 179 13.17 -16.84 -2.54
CA VAL A 179 12.29 -15.69 -2.78
C VAL A 179 12.16 -15.47 -4.27
N TYR A 180 10.91 -15.42 -4.76
CA TYR A 180 10.65 -15.04 -6.13
C TYR A 180 11.09 -13.59 -6.38
N VAL A 181 11.76 -13.36 -7.50
CA VAL A 181 12.16 -12.02 -7.95
C VAL A 181 11.84 -11.84 -9.43
N ALA A 182 11.06 -10.83 -9.76
CA ALA A 182 10.81 -10.44 -11.15
C ALA A 182 12.10 -9.86 -11.75
N LYS A 183 12.85 -10.67 -12.50
CA LYS A 183 14.17 -10.29 -13.08
C LYS A 183 14.03 -9.68 -14.47
N THR A 184 13.12 -10.20 -15.27
CA THR A 184 13.00 -9.76 -16.67
C THR A 184 12.23 -8.45 -16.80
N PRO A 185 12.56 -7.62 -17.80
CA PRO A 185 11.78 -6.41 -18.09
C PRO A 185 10.28 -6.71 -18.34
N LYS A 186 9.99 -7.88 -18.93
CA LYS A 186 8.62 -8.30 -19.22
C LYS A 186 7.83 -8.62 -17.95
N GLU A 187 8.39 -9.35 -16.99
CA GLU A 187 7.76 -9.64 -15.69
C GLU A 187 7.43 -8.35 -14.94
N LYS A 188 8.40 -7.42 -14.86
CA LYS A 188 8.19 -6.12 -14.24
C LYS A 188 7.11 -5.31 -14.95
N ALA A 189 7.12 -5.31 -16.29
CA ALA A 189 6.11 -4.61 -17.08
C ALA A 189 4.69 -5.17 -16.84
N MET A 190 4.54 -6.51 -16.74
CA MET A 190 3.26 -7.14 -16.42
C MET A 190 2.74 -6.74 -15.03
N GLN A 191 3.60 -6.74 -13.99
CA GLN A 191 3.20 -6.33 -12.65
C GLN A 191 2.77 -4.85 -12.60
N ARG A 192 3.51 -3.94 -13.28
CA ARG A 192 3.10 -2.54 -13.43
C ARG A 192 1.78 -2.40 -14.17
N ALA A 193 1.63 -3.12 -15.27
CA ALA A 193 0.42 -3.07 -16.08
C ALA A 193 -0.82 -3.50 -15.29
N LEU A 194 -0.71 -4.52 -14.42
CA LEU A 194 -1.78 -4.96 -13.53
C LEU A 194 -2.24 -3.84 -12.58
N MET A 195 -1.32 -3.04 -12.02
CA MET A 195 -1.71 -1.90 -11.18
C MET A 195 -2.42 -0.79 -11.98
N GLN A 196 -2.18 -0.70 -13.28
CA GLN A 196 -2.77 0.27 -14.20
C GLN A 196 -3.62 -0.42 -15.29
N TYR A 197 -4.34 -1.46 -14.92
CA TYR A 197 -5.06 -2.35 -15.83
C TYR A 197 -6.11 -1.66 -16.72
N ARG A 198 -6.61 -0.48 -16.31
CA ARG A 198 -7.59 0.30 -17.08
C ARG A 198 -6.96 1.06 -18.25
N ARG A 199 -5.64 1.24 -18.28
CA ARG A 199 -4.97 1.96 -19.38
C ARG A 199 -4.98 1.10 -20.64
N PRO A 200 -5.48 1.62 -21.77
CA PRO A 200 -5.60 0.83 -23.02
C PRO A 200 -4.27 0.23 -23.49
N GLN A 201 -3.16 0.96 -23.33
CA GLN A 201 -1.82 0.50 -23.71
C GLN A 201 -1.35 -0.70 -22.89
N ASN A 202 -1.88 -0.91 -21.70
CA ASN A 202 -1.52 -2.03 -20.82
C ASN A 202 -2.30 -3.32 -21.11
N TYR A 203 -3.31 -3.24 -21.98
CA TYR A 203 -4.24 -4.36 -22.22
C TYR A 203 -3.55 -5.68 -22.51
N HIS A 204 -2.57 -5.68 -23.41
CA HIS A 204 -1.87 -6.92 -23.83
C HIS A 204 -1.09 -7.54 -22.68
N LEU A 205 -0.38 -6.73 -21.90
CA LEU A 205 0.39 -7.19 -20.74
C LEU A 205 -0.53 -7.73 -19.64
N VAL A 206 -1.66 -7.07 -19.38
CA VAL A 206 -2.65 -7.55 -18.41
C VAL A 206 -3.30 -8.85 -18.88
N TYR A 207 -3.68 -8.94 -20.16
CA TYR A 207 -4.24 -10.16 -20.72
C TYR A 207 -3.28 -11.34 -20.61
N GLU A 208 -2.01 -11.13 -20.97
CA GLU A 208 -0.97 -12.14 -20.88
C GLU A 208 -0.72 -12.55 -19.43
N ALA A 209 -0.59 -11.60 -18.50
CA ALA A 209 -0.40 -11.86 -17.09
C ALA A 209 -1.54 -12.72 -16.50
N LEU A 210 -2.79 -12.37 -16.80
CA LEU A 210 -3.96 -13.13 -16.35
C LEU A 210 -4.00 -14.54 -16.95
N THR A 211 -3.58 -14.70 -18.20
CA THR A 211 -3.52 -16.00 -18.87
C THR A 211 -2.44 -16.89 -18.26
N LEU A 212 -1.23 -16.35 -18.05
CA LEU A 212 -0.12 -17.07 -17.43
C LEU A 212 -0.45 -17.50 -15.97
N ALA A 213 -1.12 -16.64 -15.23
CA ALA A 213 -1.56 -16.94 -13.88
C ALA A 213 -2.83 -17.81 -13.81
N LYS A 214 -3.39 -18.23 -14.95
CA LYS A 214 -4.67 -18.99 -15.06
C LYS A 214 -5.86 -18.27 -14.42
N ARG A 215 -5.84 -16.92 -14.44
CA ARG A 215 -6.89 -16.06 -13.90
C ARG A 215 -7.75 -15.43 -15.02
N THR A 216 -8.09 -16.23 -16.03
CA THR A 216 -8.98 -15.83 -17.13
C THR A 216 -10.39 -15.46 -16.67
N ASP A 217 -10.78 -15.87 -15.45
CA ASP A 217 -12.01 -15.45 -14.76
C ASP A 217 -12.09 -13.93 -14.54
N LEU A 218 -10.97 -13.22 -14.61
CA LEU A 218 -10.87 -11.77 -14.51
C LEU A 218 -10.96 -11.06 -15.86
N ILE A 219 -11.15 -11.80 -16.96
CA ILE A 219 -11.37 -11.28 -18.32
C ILE A 219 -12.85 -11.44 -18.66
N GLY A 220 -13.60 -10.35 -18.71
CA GLY A 220 -15.03 -10.44 -18.97
C GLY A 220 -15.78 -9.13 -18.73
N PHE A 221 -17.12 -9.23 -18.62
CA PHE A 221 -18.01 -8.08 -18.44
C PHE A 221 -18.56 -7.96 -17.01
N GLN A 222 -18.22 -8.89 -16.14
CA GLN A 222 -18.66 -8.88 -14.74
C GLN A 222 -17.88 -7.85 -13.93
N LYS A 223 -18.45 -7.43 -12.78
CA LYS A 223 -17.81 -6.44 -11.89
C LYS A 223 -16.44 -6.88 -11.37
N LYS A 224 -16.27 -8.20 -11.20
CA LYS A 224 -14.98 -8.77 -10.75
C LYS A 224 -13.87 -8.70 -11.80
N CYS A 225 -14.19 -8.51 -13.08
CA CYS A 225 -13.21 -8.55 -14.17
C CYS A 225 -12.37 -7.27 -14.19
N LEU A 226 -11.07 -7.44 -14.48
CA LEU A 226 -10.12 -6.34 -14.64
C LEU A 226 -10.19 -5.74 -16.05
N ILE A 227 -10.29 -6.61 -17.06
CA ILE A 227 -10.33 -6.21 -18.48
C ILE A 227 -11.48 -6.90 -19.21
N LYS A 228 -11.92 -6.28 -20.32
CA LYS A 228 -12.93 -6.86 -21.23
C LYS A 228 -12.25 -7.66 -22.30
N PRO A 229 -12.88 -8.76 -22.84
CA PRO A 229 -12.32 -9.47 -23.97
C PRO A 229 -12.32 -8.59 -25.22
N LYS A 230 -11.25 -8.65 -26.03
CA LYS A 230 -11.16 -7.92 -27.31
C LYS A 230 -12.19 -8.41 -28.32
N GLY A 231 -12.80 -7.47 -29.02
CA GLY A 231 -13.72 -7.79 -30.14
C GLY A 231 -15.09 -8.33 -29.73
N GLN A 232 -15.35 -8.51 -28.44
CA GLN A 232 -16.66 -8.99 -27.96
C GLN A 232 -17.52 -7.83 -27.45
N LYS A 233 -18.77 -7.78 -27.90
CA LYS A 233 -19.79 -6.89 -27.34
C LYS A 233 -20.39 -7.53 -26.08
N ARG A 234 -20.76 -6.68 -25.13
CA ARG A 234 -21.47 -7.15 -23.92
C ARG A 234 -22.73 -7.93 -24.33
N PRO A 235 -22.96 -9.15 -23.84
CA PRO A 235 -24.22 -9.84 -24.09
C PRO A 235 -25.39 -8.96 -23.68
N LEU A 236 -26.38 -8.81 -24.56
CA LEU A 236 -27.64 -8.16 -24.21
C LEU A 236 -28.26 -8.91 -23.02
N ARG A 237 -28.61 -8.19 -21.95
CA ARG A 237 -29.44 -8.77 -20.89
C ARG A 237 -30.72 -9.22 -21.56
N ARG A 238 -30.95 -10.54 -21.63
CA ARG A 238 -32.29 -11.05 -21.90
C ARG A 238 -33.16 -10.56 -20.75
N GLY A 239 -34.10 -9.67 -21.05
CA GLY A 239 -35.08 -9.21 -20.09
C GLY A 239 -35.86 -10.42 -19.58
N SER A 240 -35.92 -10.54 -18.27
CA SER A 240 -36.92 -11.36 -17.56
C SER A 240 -38.13 -10.52 -17.34
#